data_5bc23f8bce81e813e1e091390f2799d8
#
_entry.id   5bc23f8bce81e813e1e091390f2799d8
#
_cell.length_a   1.000
_cell.length_b   1.000
_cell.length_c   1.000
_cell.angle_alpha   90.00
_cell.angle_beta   90.00
_cell.angle_gamma   90.00
#
_symmetry.space_group_name_H-M   'P 1'
#
loop_
_entity.id
_entity.type
_entity.pdbx_description
1 polymer ?
#
loop_
_entity_poly.entity_id
_entity_poly.type
_entity_poly.pdbx_seq_one_letter_code
_entity_poly.pdbx_strand_id
1 'polypeptide(L)'
;MFRPLPVYIGLRYTRAKRRNHFISFISLISMLGIMLGIVALIVVLSVMNGFHKEIQERILGMASHATIAAANGGLRNWPEVLERVREHPEVVGTAPFVELQVMLANAQNVSGALLRGILPGQEDQVAEIREDMVQGSLDDLQPGAYHMILGRELAQVLGVRVGDKVTVVTPQVSVTPVGIMPRLKRFTLTGVFEVGMGDYDR
;
A
#
# COMPACT_ATOMS: atom_id res chain seq x y z
N MET A 1 -27.24 -37.35 -21.52
CA MET A 1 -25.98 -36.65 -21.87
C MET A 1 -26.32 -35.40 -22.64
N PHE A 2 -26.43 -34.26 -21.98
CA PHE A 2 -26.75 -32.97 -22.61
C PHE A 2 -25.54 -32.50 -23.42
N ARG A 3 -25.58 -32.60 -24.73
CA ARG A 3 -24.64 -31.91 -25.63
C ARG A 3 -25.20 -30.52 -25.88
N PRO A 4 -24.47 -29.42 -25.56
CA PRO A 4 -24.97 -28.08 -25.81
C PRO A 4 -25.24 -27.93 -27.32
N LEU A 5 -26.47 -27.58 -27.67
CA LEU A 5 -26.98 -27.47 -29.05
C LEU A 5 -26.07 -26.65 -29.96
N PRO A 6 -25.46 -25.52 -29.51
CA PRO A 6 -24.55 -24.72 -30.33
C PRO A 6 -23.30 -25.48 -30.77
N VAL A 7 -22.72 -26.30 -29.89
CA VAL A 7 -21.54 -27.11 -30.20
C VAL A 7 -21.85 -28.20 -31.20
N TYR A 8 -23.04 -28.84 -31.08
CA TYR A 8 -23.48 -29.86 -32.02
C TYR A 8 -23.74 -29.30 -33.43
N ILE A 9 -24.36 -28.10 -33.50
CA ILE A 9 -24.62 -27.43 -34.77
C ILE A 9 -23.29 -26.97 -35.38
N GLY A 10 -22.38 -26.37 -34.62
CA GLY A 10 -21.07 -25.93 -35.07
C GLY A 10 -20.24 -27.07 -35.64
N LEU A 11 -20.15 -28.19 -34.94
CA LEU A 11 -19.45 -29.41 -35.40
C LEU A 11 -20.07 -30.00 -36.67
N ARG A 12 -21.38 -29.96 -36.83
CA ARG A 12 -22.08 -30.44 -38.01
C ARG A 12 -21.80 -29.57 -39.23
N TYR A 13 -21.75 -28.24 -39.06
CA TYR A 13 -21.44 -27.33 -40.16
C TYR A 13 -19.98 -27.39 -40.59
N THR A 14 -19.05 -27.54 -39.66
CA THR A 14 -17.60 -27.68 -39.99
C THR A 14 -17.30 -29.06 -40.62
N ARG A 15 -18.12 -30.10 -40.33
CA ARG A 15 -17.96 -31.44 -40.87
C ARG A 15 -18.73 -31.67 -42.18
N ALA A 16 -19.53 -30.70 -42.65
CA ALA A 16 -20.23 -30.76 -43.91
C ALA A 16 -19.21 -30.85 -45.08
N LYS A 17 -19.18 -32.00 -45.73
CA LYS A 17 -18.23 -32.43 -46.73
C LYS A 17 -18.27 -31.47 -47.96
N ARG A 18 -17.46 -30.45 -47.93
CA ARG A 18 -17.20 -29.60 -49.08
C ARG A 18 -16.11 -30.26 -49.94
N ARG A 19 -16.35 -30.40 -51.23
CA ARG A 19 -15.49 -31.09 -52.18
C ARG A 19 -14.13 -30.39 -52.42
N ASN A 20 -13.85 -29.23 -51.83
CA ASN A 20 -12.60 -28.48 -51.99
C ASN A 20 -11.81 -28.44 -50.69
N HIS A 21 -10.75 -29.23 -50.62
CA HIS A 21 -9.78 -29.26 -49.51
C HIS A 21 -9.21 -27.90 -49.20
N PHE A 22 -9.03 -27.01 -50.19
CA PHE A 22 -8.48 -25.67 -50.06
C PHE A 22 -9.40 -24.73 -49.22
N ILE A 23 -10.72 -24.77 -49.48
CA ILE A 23 -11.70 -23.96 -48.74
C ILE A 23 -11.82 -24.44 -47.31
N SER A 24 -11.72 -25.74 -47.05
CA SER A 24 -11.73 -26.29 -45.73
C SER A 24 -10.51 -25.91 -44.90
N PHE A 25 -9.34 -25.85 -45.55
CA PHE A 25 -8.08 -25.41 -44.94
C PHE A 25 -8.12 -23.93 -44.55
N ILE A 26 -8.59 -23.04 -45.43
CA ILE A 26 -8.74 -21.62 -45.13
C ILE A 26 -9.72 -21.40 -43.96
N SER A 27 -10.86 -22.12 -43.95
CA SER A 27 -11.83 -22.02 -42.88
C SER A 27 -11.27 -22.48 -41.54
N LEU A 28 -10.44 -23.54 -41.53
CA LEU A 28 -9.77 -24.02 -40.34
C LEU A 28 -8.76 -22.99 -39.78
N ILE A 29 -7.92 -22.40 -40.67
CA ILE A 29 -6.95 -21.40 -40.24
C ILE A 29 -7.66 -20.15 -39.69
N SER A 30 -8.72 -19.69 -40.38
CA SER A 30 -9.50 -18.53 -39.91
C SER A 30 -10.12 -18.79 -38.53
N MET A 31 -10.67 -20.00 -38.29
CA MET A 31 -11.26 -20.37 -37.03
C MET A 31 -10.20 -20.47 -35.91
N LEU A 32 -9.02 -21.04 -36.22
CA LEU A 32 -7.89 -21.06 -35.29
C LEU A 32 -7.37 -19.66 -34.96
N GLY A 33 -7.29 -18.78 -35.97
CA GLY A 33 -6.88 -17.40 -35.76
C GLY A 33 -7.83 -16.62 -34.84
N ILE A 34 -9.14 -16.74 -35.06
CA ILE A 34 -10.16 -16.13 -34.21
C ILE A 34 -10.09 -16.70 -32.79
N MET A 35 -9.97 -18.03 -32.65
CA MET A 35 -9.86 -18.70 -31.35
C MET A 35 -8.63 -18.21 -30.58
N LEU A 36 -7.47 -18.14 -31.21
CA LEU A 36 -6.24 -17.61 -30.62
C LEU A 36 -6.39 -16.16 -30.21
N GLY A 37 -7.02 -15.33 -31.05
CA GLY A 37 -7.30 -13.92 -30.74
C GLY A 37 -8.19 -13.75 -29.50
N ILE A 38 -9.25 -14.55 -29.41
CA ILE A 38 -10.14 -14.53 -28.23
C ILE A 38 -9.41 -15.00 -26.97
N VAL A 39 -8.63 -16.07 -27.07
CA VAL A 39 -7.84 -16.59 -25.92
C VAL A 39 -6.85 -15.53 -25.44
N ALA A 40 -6.11 -14.90 -26.37
CA ALA A 40 -5.17 -13.83 -26.02
C ALA A 40 -5.87 -12.66 -25.32
N LEU A 41 -7.04 -12.23 -25.84
CA LEU A 41 -7.81 -11.16 -25.23
C LEU A 41 -8.28 -11.51 -23.82
N ILE A 42 -8.80 -12.73 -23.61
CA ILE A 42 -9.24 -13.17 -22.28
C ILE A 42 -8.07 -13.21 -21.31
N VAL A 43 -6.91 -13.72 -21.73
CA VAL A 43 -5.72 -13.78 -20.88
C VAL A 43 -5.28 -12.39 -20.46
N VAL A 44 -5.16 -11.45 -21.43
CA VAL A 44 -4.76 -10.06 -21.14
C VAL A 44 -5.73 -9.39 -20.17
N LEU A 45 -7.04 -9.50 -20.42
CA LEU A 45 -8.05 -8.91 -19.54
C LEU A 45 -8.05 -9.54 -18.14
N SER A 46 -7.83 -10.85 -18.05
CA SER A 46 -7.76 -11.55 -16.76
C SER A 46 -6.55 -11.11 -15.94
N VAL A 47 -5.38 -11.01 -16.58
CA VAL A 47 -4.16 -10.52 -15.93
C VAL A 47 -4.33 -9.07 -15.48
N MET A 48 -4.89 -8.22 -16.35
CA MET A 48 -5.12 -6.80 -16.02
C MET A 48 -6.08 -6.64 -14.84
N ASN A 49 -7.18 -7.40 -14.83
CA ASN A 49 -8.14 -7.37 -13.72
C ASN A 49 -7.53 -7.89 -12.41
N GLY A 50 -6.73 -8.96 -12.48
CA GLY A 50 -6.01 -9.48 -11.32
C GLY A 50 -5.02 -8.46 -10.77
N PHE A 51 -4.27 -7.80 -11.63
CA PHE A 51 -3.31 -6.78 -11.25
C PHE A 51 -3.98 -5.54 -10.62
N HIS A 52 -5.10 -5.07 -11.20
CA HIS A 52 -5.88 -3.98 -10.62
C HIS A 52 -6.39 -4.32 -9.21
N LYS A 53 -6.91 -5.52 -9.03
CA LYS A 53 -7.43 -5.97 -7.73
C LYS A 53 -6.30 -6.04 -6.69
N GLU A 54 -5.17 -6.63 -7.02
CA GLU A 54 -4.01 -6.75 -6.14
C GLU A 54 -3.47 -5.38 -5.70
N ILE A 55 -3.31 -4.42 -6.66
CA ILE A 55 -2.88 -3.06 -6.31
C ILE A 55 -3.90 -2.37 -5.41
N GLN A 56 -5.19 -2.50 -5.73
CA GLN A 56 -6.24 -1.86 -4.96
C GLN A 56 -6.29 -2.40 -3.52
N GLU A 57 -6.18 -3.70 -3.31
CA GLU A 57 -6.14 -4.33 -1.99
C GLU A 57 -4.92 -3.86 -1.18
N ARG A 58 -3.75 -3.79 -1.80
CA ARG A 58 -2.53 -3.29 -1.13
C ARG A 58 -2.63 -1.81 -0.75
N ILE A 59 -3.14 -0.95 -1.63
CA ILE A 59 -3.28 0.49 -1.32
C ILE A 59 -4.33 0.69 -0.21
N LEU A 60 -5.45 -0.02 -0.27
CA LEU A 60 -6.52 0.11 0.72
C LEU A 60 -6.15 -0.49 2.09
N GLY A 61 -5.32 -1.52 2.13
CA GLY A 61 -4.86 -2.13 3.39
C GLY A 61 -3.92 -1.22 4.20
N MET A 62 -3.27 -0.24 3.55
CA MET A 62 -2.31 0.63 4.22
C MET A 62 -2.83 1.99 4.63
N ALA A 63 -3.84 2.49 3.97
CA ALA A 63 -4.38 3.82 4.21
C ALA A 63 -5.77 3.74 4.83
N SER A 64 -6.00 4.50 5.88
CA SER A 64 -7.35 4.69 6.41
C SER A 64 -8.27 5.23 5.30
N HIS A 65 -9.49 4.67 5.19
CA HIS A 65 -10.46 5.05 4.17
C HIS A 65 -10.91 6.52 4.26
N ALA A 66 -10.85 7.10 5.45
CA ALA A 66 -11.19 8.50 5.70
C ALA A 66 -10.31 9.08 6.81
N THR A 67 -9.96 10.35 6.67
CA THR A 67 -9.20 11.09 7.67
C THR A 67 -9.99 12.30 8.12
N ILE A 68 -10.14 12.49 9.42
CA ILE A 68 -10.77 13.66 10.01
C ILE A 68 -9.66 14.57 10.55
N ALA A 69 -9.55 15.76 10.00
CA ALA A 69 -8.56 16.75 10.40
C ALA A 69 -9.22 18.10 10.71
N ALA A 70 -8.64 18.87 11.61
CA ALA A 70 -9.06 20.24 11.84
C ALA A 70 -8.53 21.15 10.72
N ALA A 71 -9.32 22.14 10.30
CA ALA A 71 -8.93 23.09 9.27
C ALA A 71 -7.69 23.94 9.64
N ASN A 72 -7.48 24.16 10.94
CA ASN A 72 -6.38 24.99 11.46
C ASN A 72 -5.60 24.24 12.54
N GLY A 73 -4.65 23.40 12.13
CA GLY A 73 -3.77 22.68 13.05
C GLY A 73 -4.36 21.34 13.57
N GLY A 74 -3.84 20.87 14.71
CA GLY A 74 -4.26 19.58 15.26
C GLY A 74 -5.66 19.59 15.88
N LEU A 75 -6.34 18.48 15.84
CA LEU A 75 -7.65 18.26 16.43
C LEU A 75 -7.52 18.13 17.96
N ARG A 76 -7.78 19.22 18.71
CA ARG A 76 -7.57 19.25 20.18
C ARG A 76 -8.54 18.36 20.96
N ASN A 77 -9.77 18.23 20.46
CA ASN A 77 -10.82 17.41 21.06
C ASN A 77 -10.94 16.03 20.38
N TRP A 78 -9.83 15.49 19.92
CA TRP A 78 -9.78 14.20 19.20
C TRP A 78 -10.44 13.03 19.97
N PRO A 79 -10.39 12.94 21.34
CA PRO A 79 -11.05 11.82 22.02
C PRO A 79 -12.57 11.82 21.87
N GLU A 80 -13.19 13.01 21.95
CA GLU A 80 -14.65 13.15 21.78
C GLU A 80 -15.09 12.86 20.33
N VAL A 81 -14.26 13.30 19.36
CA VAL A 81 -14.51 13.03 17.95
C VAL A 81 -14.35 11.53 17.68
N LEU A 82 -13.35 10.90 18.26
CA LEU A 82 -13.09 9.47 18.12
C LEU A 82 -14.29 8.64 18.61
N GLU A 83 -14.82 8.95 19.80
CA GLU A 83 -15.99 8.26 20.36
C GLU A 83 -17.22 8.44 19.46
N ARG A 84 -17.49 9.65 19.00
CA ARG A 84 -18.60 9.93 18.08
C ARG A 84 -18.51 9.19 16.76
N VAL A 85 -17.29 9.06 16.23
CA VAL A 85 -17.04 8.33 14.98
C VAL A 85 -17.25 6.83 15.16
N ARG A 86 -16.85 6.29 16.31
CA ARG A 86 -17.05 4.86 16.66
C ARG A 86 -18.52 4.45 16.76
N GLU A 87 -19.40 5.39 17.10
CA GLU A 87 -20.85 5.13 17.14
C GLU A 87 -21.48 4.89 15.77
N HIS A 88 -20.78 5.26 14.69
CA HIS A 88 -21.31 5.09 13.34
C HIS A 88 -21.21 3.62 12.88
N PRO A 89 -22.31 2.99 12.43
CA PRO A 89 -22.37 1.55 12.15
C PRO A 89 -21.47 1.08 11.01
N GLU A 90 -21.05 1.97 10.12
CA GLU A 90 -20.14 1.65 9.01
C GLU A 90 -18.65 1.80 9.36
N VAL A 91 -18.32 2.27 10.57
CA VAL A 91 -16.94 2.45 11.01
C VAL A 91 -16.47 1.18 11.69
N VAL A 92 -15.48 0.52 11.10
CA VAL A 92 -14.89 -0.73 11.60
C VAL A 92 -13.78 -0.46 12.62
N GLY A 93 -12.97 0.58 12.41
CA GLY A 93 -11.86 0.94 13.27
C GLY A 93 -11.53 2.42 13.24
N THR A 94 -10.89 2.91 14.30
CA THR A 94 -10.46 4.30 14.40
C THR A 94 -9.13 4.39 15.12
N ALA A 95 -8.19 5.18 14.59
CA ALA A 95 -6.91 5.44 15.21
C ALA A 95 -6.53 6.92 15.11
N PRO A 96 -6.10 7.55 16.21
CA PRO A 96 -5.56 8.89 16.15
C PRO A 96 -4.11 8.85 15.67
N PHE A 97 -3.72 9.80 14.83
CA PHE A 97 -2.34 9.93 14.40
C PHE A 97 -1.90 11.40 14.34
N VAL A 98 -0.60 11.59 14.33
CA VAL A 98 0.05 12.89 14.07
C VAL A 98 0.99 12.72 12.89
N GLU A 99 0.92 13.64 11.94
CA GLU A 99 1.73 13.57 10.73
C GLU A 99 2.56 14.86 10.57
N LEU A 100 3.84 14.69 10.28
CA LEU A 100 4.80 15.78 10.13
C LEU A 100 5.78 15.46 9.00
N GLN A 101 6.02 16.43 8.13
CA GLN A 101 7.16 16.37 7.22
C GLN A 101 8.43 16.67 7.99
N VAL A 102 9.41 15.79 7.91
CA VAL A 102 10.66 15.89 8.64
C VAL A 102 11.86 15.57 7.74
N MET A 103 13.04 15.93 8.20
CA MET A 103 14.28 15.40 7.64
C MET A 103 14.85 14.37 8.60
N LEU A 104 15.21 13.23 8.09
CA LEU A 104 15.93 12.19 8.82
C LEU A 104 17.40 12.25 8.45
N ALA A 105 18.26 12.17 9.45
CA ALA A 105 19.70 12.22 9.25
C ALA A 105 20.39 11.12 10.05
N ASN A 106 21.32 10.43 9.38
CA ASN A 106 22.27 9.51 10.01
C ASN A 106 23.67 9.76 9.45
N ALA A 107 24.60 10.16 10.30
CA ALA A 107 25.99 10.48 9.94
C ALA A 107 26.10 11.41 8.70
N GLN A 108 26.27 10.82 7.50
CA GLN A 108 26.46 11.55 6.25
C GLN A 108 25.22 11.55 5.33
N ASN A 109 24.23 10.71 5.65
CA ASN A 109 23.05 10.56 4.82
C ASN A 109 21.86 11.33 5.39
N VAL A 110 21.14 12.02 4.51
CA VAL A 110 19.95 12.80 4.86
C VAL A 110 18.86 12.49 3.85
N SER A 111 17.64 12.30 4.34
CA SER A 111 16.45 12.11 3.50
C SER A 111 15.26 12.86 4.07
N GLY A 112 14.39 13.39 3.21
CA GLY A 112 13.07 13.84 3.60
C GLY A 112 12.17 12.62 3.85
N ALA A 113 11.29 12.73 4.85
CA ALA A 113 10.34 11.68 5.16
C ALA A 113 9.06 12.25 5.76
N LEU A 114 7.99 11.49 5.68
CA LEU A 114 6.74 11.73 6.38
C LEU A 114 6.76 10.94 7.70
N LEU A 115 6.87 11.65 8.81
CA LEU A 115 6.84 11.05 10.14
C LEU A 115 5.40 10.94 10.62
N ARG A 116 4.95 9.73 10.88
CA ARG A 116 3.63 9.45 11.43
C ARG A 116 3.77 8.93 12.87
N GLY A 117 3.19 9.67 13.82
CA GLY A 117 3.09 9.23 15.22
C GLY A 117 1.77 8.51 15.43
N ILE A 118 1.84 7.27 15.87
CA ILE A 118 0.72 6.35 16.00
C ILE A 118 0.59 5.79 17.42
N LEU A 119 -0.57 5.21 17.72
CA LEU A 119 -0.79 4.37 18.87
C LEU A 119 -0.90 2.91 18.40
N PRO A 120 0.14 2.06 18.61
CA PRO A 120 0.23 0.73 18.00
C PRO A 120 -1.04 -0.12 18.15
N GLY A 121 -1.62 -0.18 19.35
CA GLY A 121 -2.82 -0.99 19.61
C GLY A 121 -4.12 -0.49 18.95
N GLN A 122 -4.15 0.75 18.45
CA GLN A 122 -5.28 1.30 17.70
C GLN A 122 -5.00 1.33 16.19
N GLU A 123 -3.76 1.48 15.80
CA GLU A 123 -3.34 1.49 14.39
C GLU A 123 -3.70 0.16 13.71
N ASP A 124 -3.56 -0.97 14.38
CA ASP A 124 -3.94 -2.30 13.88
C ASP A 124 -5.42 -2.41 13.45
N GLN A 125 -6.29 -1.48 13.87
CA GLN A 125 -7.69 -1.45 13.46
C GLN A 125 -7.92 -0.75 12.13
N VAL A 126 -6.95 0.03 11.65
CA VAL A 126 -7.09 0.90 10.48
C VAL A 126 -6.03 0.69 9.42
N ALA A 127 -4.93 0.00 9.73
CA ALA A 127 -3.83 -0.27 8.81
C ALA A 127 -3.15 -1.60 9.13
N GLU A 128 -2.70 -2.29 8.09
CA GLU A 128 -2.09 -3.63 8.16
C GLU A 128 -0.54 -3.57 8.31
N ILE A 129 0.00 -2.47 8.84
CA ILE A 129 1.47 -2.25 8.97
C ILE A 129 2.14 -3.38 9.76
N ARG A 130 1.44 -4.02 10.68
CA ARG A 130 1.97 -5.14 11.47
C ARG A 130 2.31 -6.35 10.59
N GLU A 131 1.54 -6.60 9.54
CA GLU A 131 1.77 -7.72 8.63
C GLU A 131 2.96 -7.46 7.69
N ASP A 132 3.26 -6.18 7.42
CA ASP A 132 4.34 -5.75 6.56
C ASP A 132 5.69 -5.60 7.30
N MET A 133 5.74 -5.89 8.60
CA MET A 133 6.98 -5.83 9.38
C MET A 133 7.95 -6.92 8.94
N VAL A 134 9.15 -6.49 8.53
CA VAL A 134 10.26 -7.38 8.13
C VAL A 134 11.22 -7.65 9.27
N GLN A 135 11.45 -6.64 10.13
CA GLN A 135 12.30 -6.73 11.31
C GLN A 135 11.71 -5.92 12.45
N GLY A 136 11.83 -6.42 13.68
CA GLY A 136 11.27 -5.79 14.87
C GLY A 136 9.76 -5.98 15.01
N SER A 137 9.13 -5.22 15.89
CA SER A 137 7.68 -5.27 16.12
C SER A 137 7.11 -3.87 16.29
N LEU A 138 5.84 -3.69 15.90
CA LEU A 138 5.10 -2.46 16.13
C LEU A 138 4.96 -2.17 17.65
N ASP A 139 4.95 -3.22 18.47
CA ASP A 139 4.84 -3.11 19.93
C ASP A 139 6.11 -2.55 20.60
N ASP A 140 7.24 -2.50 19.86
CA ASP A 140 8.47 -1.84 20.33
C ASP A 140 8.34 -0.31 20.39
N LEU A 141 7.30 0.26 19.76
CA LEU A 141 6.98 1.70 19.82
C LEU A 141 6.35 2.06 21.17
N GLN A 142 7.17 2.19 22.18
CA GLN A 142 6.71 2.56 23.52
C GLN A 142 6.75 4.07 23.76
N PRO A 143 5.75 4.65 24.42
CA PRO A 143 5.74 6.06 24.78
C PRO A 143 6.96 6.45 25.60
N GLY A 144 7.65 7.53 25.16
CA GLY A 144 8.82 8.06 25.85
C GLY A 144 10.15 7.38 25.57
N ALA A 145 10.17 6.23 24.89
CA ALA A 145 11.40 5.50 24.56
C ALA A 145 12.14 6.08 23.34
N TYR A 146 11.49 6.96 22.59
CA TYR A 146 12.01 7.53 21.32
C TYR A 146 12.43 6.44 20.33
N HIS A 147 11.57 5.46 20.15
CA HIS A 147 11.68 4.43 19.15
C HIS A 147 11.02 4.85 17.85
N MET A 148 11.50 4.31 16.75
CA MET A 148 10.91 4.50 15.42
C MET A 148 11.04 3.25 14.57
N ILE A 149 10.16 3.15 13.59
CA ILE A 149 10.16 2.13 12.55
C ILE A 149 10.33 2.88 11.21
N LEU A 150 11.09 2.33 10.28
CA LEU A 150 11.31 2.91 8.96
C LEU A 150 10.90 1.93 7.85
N GLY A 151 10.49 2.47 6.73
CA GLY A 151 10.39 1.71 5.50
C GLY A 151 11.76 1.21 5.04
N ARG A 152 11.79 0.06 4.38
CA ARG A 152 13.04 -0.60 3.95
C ARG A 152 13.89 0.30 3.05
N GLU A 153 13.29 0.96 2.07
CA GLU A 153 14.03 1.86 1.17
C GLU A 153 14.68 3.01 1.94
N LEU A 154 13.92 3.64 2.85
CA LEU A 154 14.41 4.75 3.66
C LEU A 154 15.57 4.32 4.58
N ALA A 155 15.46 3.15 5.20
CA ALA A 155 16.54 2.57 6.01
C ALA A 155 17.81 2.31 5.18
N GLN A 156 17.66 1.83 3.94
CA GLN A 156 18.79 1.65 3.01
C GLN A 156 19.41 2.97 2.58
N VAL A 157 18.61 3.98 2.22
CA VAL A 157 19.09 5.32 1.83
C VAL A 157 19.87 5.98 2.97
N LEU A 158 19.37 5.86 4.21
CA LEU A 158 20.05 6.38 5.40
C LEU A 158 21.23 5.52 5.84
N GLY A 159 21.34 4.28 5.35
CA GLY A 159 22.40 3.33 5.74
C GLY A 159 22.28 2.89 7.20
N VAL A 160 21.05 2.73 7.71
CA VAL A 160 20.78 2.36 9.11
C VAL A 160 20.20 0.95 9.23
N ARG A 161 20.43 0.33 10.39
CA ARG A 161 19.91 -0.98 10.78
C ARG A 161 19.18 -0.88 12.11
N VAL A 162 18.37 -1.88 12.43
CA VAL A 162 17.72 -1.98 13.73
C VAL A 162 18.76 -1.90 14.84
N GLY A 163 18.54 -1.01 15.81
CA GLY A 163 19.46 -0.64 16.88
C GLY A 163 20.22 0.68 16.66
N ASP A 164 20.30 1.17 15.42
CA ASP A 164 20.98 2.44 15.14
C ASP A 164 20.13 3.66 15.56
N LYS A 165 20.82 4.80 15.68
CA LYS A 165 20.19 6.07 16.05
C LYS A 165 20.00 6.94 14.82
N VAL A 166 18.77 7.40 14.62
CA VAL A 166 18.38 8.34 13.55
C VAL A 166 18.01 9.68 14.17
N THR A 167 18.52 10.75 13.61
CA THR A 167 18.18 12.12 14.04
C THR A 167 17.01 12.63 13.20
N VAL A 168 15.93 12.99 13.87
CA VAL A 168 14.77 13.64 13.28
C VAL A 168 14.93 15.15 13.42
N VAL A 169 14.84 15.86 12.31
CA VAL A 169 14.88 17.32 12.22
C VAL A 169 13.51 17.81 11.81
N THR A 170 12.81 18.51 12.70
CA THR A 170 11.49 19.05 12.39
C THR A 170 11.60 20.47 11.84
N PRO A 171 10.71 20.89 10.91
CA PRO A 171 10.70 22.25 10.37
C PRO A 171 10.25 23.28 11.41
N GLN A 172 9.68 22.83 12.53
CA GLN A 172 9.31 23.71 13.62
C GLN A 172 10.56 24.28 14.28
N VAL A 173 10.69 25.59 14.25
CA VAL A 173 11.82 26.28 14.86
C VAL A 173 11.50 26.69 16.29
N SER A 174 12.48 26.57 17.17
CA SER A 174 12.44 27.18 18.49
C SER A 174 13.15 28.52 18.44
N VAL A 175 12.43 29.58 18.76
CA VAL A 175 13.04 30.91 18.91
C VAL A 175 13.71 30.97 20.28
N THR A 176 15.03 31.06 20.29
CA THR A 176 15.83 31.19 21.51
C THR A 176 16.51 32.54 21.53
N PRO A 177 16.96 33.04 22.68
CA PRO A 177 17.73 34.32 22.77
C PRO A 177 19.00 34.31 21.91
N VAL A 178 19.51 33.15 21.51
CA VAL A 178 20.71 32.95 20.69
C VAL A 178 20.39 32.82 19.20
N GLY A 179 19.10 32.76 18.82
CA GLY A 179 18.66 32.65 17.43
C GLY A 179 17.60 31.56 17.21
N ILE A 180 17.26 31.35 15.94
CA ILE A 180 16.31 30.36 15.49
C ILE A 180 17.05 29.04 15.33
N MET A 181 16.64 28.00 16.09
CA MET A 181 17.23 26.67 16.00
C MET A 181 16.15 25.60 15.61
N PRO A 182 16.44 24.73 14.67
CA PRO A 182 15.55 23.60 14.38
C PRO A 182 15.50 22.66 15.59
N ARG A 183 14.37 22.01 15.79
CA ARG A 183 14.25 21.00 16.83
C ARG A 183 14.82 19.67 16.31
N LEU A 184 15.79 19.18 17.04
CA LEU A 184 16.46 17.91 16.76
C LEU A 184 16.10 16.90 17.84
N LYS A 185 15.72 15.68 17.43
CA LYS A 185 15.51 14.57 18.37
C LYS A 185 16.09 13.29 17.79
N ARG A 186 16.78 12.52 18.62
CA ARG A 186 17.31 11.21 18.25
C ARG A 186 16.32 10.13 18.62
N PHE A 187 16.07 9.26 17.66
CA PHE A 187 15.26 8.05 17.82
C PHE A 187 16.13 6.83 17.60
N THR A 188 15.77 5.71 18.22
CA THR A 188 16.38 4.42 17.99
C THR A 188 15.50 3.66 17.00
N LEU A 189 16.08 3.15 15.94
CA LEU A 189 15.39 2.31 14.96
C LEU A 189 15.12 0.93 15.58
N THR A 190 13.86 0.58 15.82
CA THR A 190 13.45 -0.69 16.43
C THR A 190 12.84 -1.67 15.44
N GLY A 191 12.44 -1.20 14.27
CA GLY A 191 11.86 -2.07 13.26
C GLY A 191 11.98 -1.49 11.84
N VAL A 192 11.80 -2.39 10.88
CA VAL A 192 11.75 -2.07 9.45
C VAL A 192 10.54 -2.77 8.84
N PHE A 193 9.74 -2.03 8.08
CA PHE A 193 8.61 -2.56 7.33
C PHE A 193 8.85 -2.46 5.82
N GLU A 194 8.13 -3.26 5.04
CA GLU A 194 8.18 -3.26 3.58
C GLU A 194 6.81 -3.56 3.00
N VAL A 195 6.24 -2.58 2.35
CA VAL A 195 4.94 -2.68 1.67
C VAL A 195 5.10 -3.15 0.23
N GLY A 196 6.29 -2.94 -0.33
CA GLY A 196 6.58 -3.17 -1.73
C GLY A 196 6.05 -2.10 -2.68
N MET A 197 5.75 -0.92 -2.15
CA MET A 197 5.42 0.27 -2.93
C MET A 197 6.40 1.39 -2.53
N GLY A 198 7.32 1.73 -3.44
CA GLY A 198 8.46 2.62 -3.16
C GLY A 198 8.11 3.96 -2.52
N ASP A 199 6.93 4.53 -2.80
CA ASP A 199 6.49 5.79 -2.19
C ASP A 199 6.10 5.65 -0.70
N TYR A 200 5.71 4.45 -0.26
CA TYR A 200 5.37 4.16 1.14
C TYR A 200 6.55 3.59 1.94
N ASP A 201 7.55 3.06 1.25
CA ASP A 201 8.78 2.52 1.85
C ASP A 201 9.87 3.60 2.02
N ARG A 202 9.56 4.85 1.63
CA ARG A 202 10.39 6.08 1.74
C ARG A 202 9.90 7.01 2.83
#